data_0c4be7dbc2ee6bffd9d94432c167c491
#
_entry.id   0c4be7dbc2ee6bffd9d94432c167c491
#
_cell.length_a   1.000
_cell.length_b   1.000
_cell.length_c   1.000
_cell.angle_alpha   90.00
_cell.angle_beta   90.00
_cell.angle_gamma   90.00
#
_symmetry.space_group_name_H-M   'P 1'
#
loop_
_entity.id
_entity.type
_entity.pdbx_description
1 polymer ?
#
loop_
_entity_poly.entity_id
_entity_poly.type
_entity_poly.pdbx_seq_one_letter_code
_entity_poly.pdbx_strand_id
1 'polypeptide(L)'
;MISRMESTHTLCPYLAIPLSECKSVNGEHILASALGTPESFKIDADASENQRLNIELDVPMLRSEMLQLLAVSAGVVSRSDKDHVVLTGALPTGDTARVRLAPGSAEFSLPYPVEKDPTSGLVTGVKGFGPDAKELADKVLKGMEKRGLKVQASEPQPIDSAMKISLEMDLNLLLRFMCRTAYLMTVATLGDTAITSQSGERYRHAINTVGLTRDTLIEIGIGGLFLDPPRHPIQFANPHHGGHTLACVPLAGMMVSHVVLFGVFHASFITANPCREAEEPNSLVFFIDPATKACTRSDLLSELAASRVKFAGT
;
A
#
# COMPACT_ATOMS: atom_id res chain seq x y z
N MET A 1 -9.65 -19.24 -9.37
CA MET A 1 -9.13 -19.36 -7.99
C MET A 1 -7.75 -20.00 -8.10
N ILE A 2 -6.68 -19.26 -7.85
CA ILE A 2 -5.31 -19.81 -7.91
C ILE A 2 -5.15 -20.70 -6.68
N SER A 3 -5.01 -22.02 -6.90
CA SER A 3 -4.38 -22.89 -5.91
C SER A 3 -2.99 -22.31 -5.60
N ARG A 4 -2.51 -22.46 -4.36
CA ARG A 4 -1.19 -21.99 -3.85
C ARG A 4 -0.18 -21.87 -5.01
N MET A 5 0.52 -20.73 -5.14
CA MET A 5 1.62 -20.65 -6.10
C MET A 5 2.58 -21.80 -5.78
N GLU A 6 2.68 -22.78 -6.68
CA GLU A 6 3.70 -23.82 -6.57
C GLU A 6 5.04 -23.15 -6.83
N SER A 7 5.63 -22.64 -5.76
CA SER A 7 6.98 -22.10 -5.82
C SER A 7 7.96 -23.27 -5.93
N THR A 8 8.75 -23.25 -6.98
CA THR A 8 9.72 -24.32 -7.29
C THR A 8 11.09 -24.07 -6.65
N HIS A 9 11.22 -23.04 -5.78
CA HIS A 9 12.50 -22.73 -5.14
C HIS A 9 12.77 -23.63 -3.94
N THR A 10 14.03 -23.98 -3.75
CA THR A 10 14.56 -24.78 -2.63
C THR A 10 15.45 -23.96 -1.69
N LEU A 11 15.83 -22.75 -2.13
CA LEU A 11 16.65 -21.82 -1.37
C LEU A 11 15.82 -20.72 -0.71
N CYS A 12 16.26 -20.26 0.45
CA CYS A 12 15.65 -19.10 1.10
C CYS A 12 15.93 -17.83 0.27
N PRO A 13 14.91 -17.05 -0.13
CA PRO A 13 15.09 -15.86 -0.94
C PRO A 13 15.98 -14.80 -0.27
N TYR A 14 15.97 -14.71 1.04
CA TYR A 14 16.73 -13.69 1.78
C TYR A 14 18.16 -14.11 2.13
N LEU A 15 18.37 -15.36 2.45
CA LEU A 15 19.66 -15.89 2.92
C LEU A 15 20.46 -16.58 1.80
N ALA A 16 19.84 -16.97 0.70
CA ALA A 16 20.40 -17.75 -0.40
C ALA A 16 21.04 -19.08 0.07
N ILE A 17 20.50 -19.67 1.13
CA ILE A 17 20.86 -21.01 1.63
C ILE A 17 19.67 -21.95 1.44
N PRO A 18 19.87 -23.28 1.46
CA PRO A 18 18.77 -24.24 1.41
C PRO A 18 17.72 -23.99 2.50
N LEU A 19 16.44 -24.06 2.14
CA LEU A 19 15.34 -23.94 3.11
C LEU A 19 15.45 -25.01 4.22
N SER A 20 16.01 -26.16 3.91
CA SER A 20 16.29 -27.23 4.88
C SER A 20 17.34 -26.85 5.94
N GLU A 21 18.18 -25.86 5.68
CA GLU A 21 19.18 -25.34 6.61
C GLU A 21 18.68 -24.16 7.43
N CYS A 22 17.51 -23.60 7.08
CA CYS A 22 16.85 -22.57 7.87
C CYS A 22 16.36 -23.16 9.20
N LYS A 23 16.52 -22.42 10.29
CA LYS A 23 16.06 -22.84 11.61
C LYS A 23 14.55 -23.10 11.65
N SER A 24 13.82 -22.30 10.93
CA SER A 24 12.37 -22.45 10.71
C SER A 24 11.98 -21.76 9.40
N VAL A 25 10.96 -22.30 8.74
CA VAL A 25 10.45 -21.81 7.46
C VAL A 25 8.98 -21.46 7.62
N ASN A 26 8.57 -20.34 7.05
CA ASN A 26 7.17 -19.96 6.95
C ASN A 26 6.85 -19.35 5.57
N GLY A 27 5.55 -19.14 5.31
CA GLY A 27 5.12 -18.51 4.07
C GLY A 27 5.27 -16.99 4.12
N GLU A 28 6.11 -16.45 3.24
CA GLU A 28 6.28 -15.03 3.00
C GLU A 28 5.35 -14.55 1.91
N HIS A 29 4.53 -13.54 2.18
CA HIS A 29 3.65 -12.96 1.17
C HIS A 29 4.46 -12.14 0.15
N ILE A 30 4.26 -12.40 -1.13
CA ILE A 30 4.89 -11.63 -2.21
C ILE A 30 4.48 -10.16 -2.12
N LEU A 31 3.21 -9.93 -1.84
CA LEU A 31 2.68 -8.62 -1.46
C LEU A 31 1.86 -8.79 -0.18
N ALA A 32 2.06 -7.93 0.80
CA ALA A 32 1.47 -8.05 2.13
C ALA A 32 -0.06 -8.29 2.09
N SER A 33 -0.53 -9.31 2.81
CA SER A 33 -1.96 -9.70 2.83
C SER A 33 -2.89 -8.59 3.35
N ALA A 34 -2.36 -7.68 4.16
CA ALA A 34 -3.05 -6.49 4.64
C ALA A 34 -3.42 -5.50 3.52
N LEU A 35 -2.82 -5.62 2.34
CA LEU A 35 -3.19 -4.85 1.15
C LEU A 35 -4.25 -5.55 0.28
N GLY A 36 -4.88 -6.60 0.78
CA GLY A 36 -5.94 -7.31 0.07
C GLY A 36 -5.43 -8.41 -0.87
N THR A 37 -4.25 -8.98 -0.64
CA THR A 37 -3.76 -10.11 -1.41
C THR A 37 -4.27 -11.45 -0.87
N PRO A 38 -4.41 -12.49 -1.73
CA PRO A 38 -4.82 -13.82 -1.28
C PRO A 38 -3.81 -14.44 -0.31
N GLU A 39 -4.29 -15.23 0.64
CA GLU A 39 -3.43 -16.00 1.56
C GLU A 39 -2.53 -17.02 0.82
N SER A 40 -2.92 -17.45 -0.36
CA SER A 40 -2.14 -18.38 -1.20
C SER A 40 -1.00 -17.68 -1.97
N PHE A 41 -0.95 -16.33 -1.99
CA PHE A 41 0.01 -15.57 -2.76
C PHE A 41 1.32 -15.37 -1.98
N LYS A 42 2.02 -16.45 -1.73
CA LYS A 42 3.22 -16.49 -0.89
C LYS A 42 4.23 -17.55 -1.36
N ILE A 43 5.47 -17.38 -0.96
CA ILE A 43 6.59 -18.31 -1.14
C ILE A 43 7.20 -18.65 0.22
N ASP A 44 7.99 -19.73 0.29
CA ASP A 44 8.63 -20.13 1.53
C ASP A 44 9.91 -19.31 1.78
N ALA A 45 10.12 -18.90 3.04
CA ALA A 45 11.29 -18.14 3.45
C ALA A 45 11.69 -18.48 4.89
N ASP A 46 12.90 -18.10 5.29
CA ASP A 46 13.33 -18.18 6.69
C ASP A 46 12.41 -17.31 7.56
N ALA A 47 11.88 -17.91 8.64
CA ALA A 47 10.88 -17.26 9.48
C ALA A 47 11.44 -16.06 10.25
N SER A 48 12.74 -16.06 10.59
CA SER A 48 13.38 -14.94 11.31
C SER A 48 13.59 -13.73 10.39
N GLU A 49 14.00 -13.97 9.14
CA GLU A 49 14.14 -12.92 8.14
C GLU A 49 12.79 -12.34 7.73
N ASN A 50 11.79 -13.20 7.54
CA ASN A 50 10.43 -12.75 7.30
C ASN A 50 9.92 -11.87 8.45
N GLN A 51 10.10 -12.30 9.71
CA GLN A 51 9.72 -11.50 10.88
C GLN A 51 10.47 -10.19 10.96
N ARG A 52 11.78 -10.17 10.67
CA ARG A 52 12.59 -8.95 10.66
C ARG A 52 12.07 -7.95 9.63
N LEU A 53 11.86 -8.39 8.39
CA LEU A 53 11.37 -7.52 7.31
C LEU A 53 9.93 -7.06 7.55
N ASN A 54 9.09 -7.90 8.17
CA ASN A 54 7.76 -7.47 8.58
C ASN A 54 7.83 -6.29 9.56
N ILE A 55 8.73 -6.34 10.55
CA ILE A 55 8.90 -5.27 11.53
C ILE A 55 9.52 -4.01 10.92
N GLU A 56 10.58 -4.18 10.09
CA GLU A 56 11.36 -3.06 9.56
C GLU A 56 10.72 -2.40 8.33
N LEU A 57 9.88 -3.11 7.61
CA LEU A 57 9.38 -2.68 6.30
C LEU A 57 7.85 -2.71 6.22
N ASP A 58 7.20 -3.87 6.46
CA ASP A 58 5.76 -3.99 6.23
C ASP A 58 4.95 -3.19 7.24
N VAL A 59 5.23 -3.35 8.53
CA VAL A 59 4.47 -2.68 9.58
C VAL A 59 4.57 -1.15 9.46
N PRO A 60 5.75 -0.53 9.28
CA PRO A 60 5.83 0.91 9.06
C PRO A 60 5.10 1.36 7.79
N MET A 61 5.25 0.60 6.69
CA MET A 61 4.60 0.94 5.42
C MET A 61 3.07 0.86 5.52
N LEU A 62 2.54 -0.20 6.12
CA LEU A 62 1.10 -0.41 6.31
C LEU A 62 0.47 0.57 7.31
N ARG A 63 1.27 1.26 8.13
CA ARG A 63 0.82 2.36 9.00
C ARG A 63 0.73 3.70 8.28
N SER A 64 1.27 3.83 7.07
CA SER A 64 1.13 5.05 6.27
C SER A 64 -0.34 5.38 6.05
N GLU A 65 -0.75 6.59 6.40
CA GLU A 65 -2.13 7.05 6.20
C GLU A 65 -2.56 7.01 4.74
N MET A 66 -1.63 7.29 3.81
CA MET A 66 -1.89 7.22 2.38
C MET A 66 -2.22 5.79 1.94
N LEU A 67 -1.45 4.77 2.35
CA LEU A 67 -1.76 3.38 2.01
C LEU A 67 -3.06 2.89 2.68
N GLN A 68 -3.31 3.31 3.92
CA GLN A 68 -4.58 3.00 4.59
C GLN A 68 -5.77 3.62 3.86
N LEU A 69 -5.64 4.87 3.41
CA LEU A 69 -6.67 5.54 2.61
C LEU A 69 -6.93 4.80 1.30
N LEU A 70 -5.88 4.43 0.57
CA LEU A 70 -6.00 3.69 -0.68
C LEU A 70 -6.59 2.29 -0.46
N ALA A 71 -6.19 1.60 0.60
CA ALA A 71 -6.73 0.29 0.96
C ALA A 71 -8.24 0.37 1.23
N VAL A 72 -8.68 1.32 2.06
CA VAL A 72 -10.10 1.55 2.34
C VAL A 72 -10.85 1.93 1.05
N SER A 73 -10.29 2.83 0.23
CA SER A 73 -10.89 3.24 -1.04
C SER A 73 -11.03 2.08 -2.04
N ALA A 74 -10.13 1.11 -1.98
CA ALA A 74 -10.16 -0.13 -2.76
C ALA A 74 -11.04 -1.23 -2.12
N GLY A 75 -11.71 -0.96 -1.01
CA GLY A 75 -12.60 -1.91 -0.33
C GLY A 75 -11.89 -2.97 0.51
N VAL A 76 -10.63 -2.76 0.88
CA VAL A 76 -9.91 -3.68 1.76
C VAL A 76 -10.45 -3.54 3.18
N VAL A 77 -10.94 -4.65 3.72
CA VAL A 77 -11.29 -4.75 5.15
C VAL A 77 -10.08 -5.28 5.91
N SER A 78 -9.63 -4.54 6.92
CA SER A 78 -8.48 -4.93 7.74
C SER A 78 -8.79 -6.18 8.59
N ARG A 79 -7.74 -6.88 9.06
CA ARG A 79 -7.90 -8.04 9.98
C ARG A 79 -8.56 -7.68 11.30
N SER A 80 -8.58 -6.40 11.66
CA SER A 80 -9.25 -5.88 12.88
C SER A 80 -10.69 -5.43 12.59
N ASP A 81 -11.30 -5.89 11.49
CA ASP A 81 -12.64 -5.52 11.01
C ASP A 81 -12.84 -4.00 10.85
N LYS A 82 -11.74 -3.25 10.73
CA LYS A 82 -11.82 -1.84 10.43
C LYS A 82 -11.98 -1.66 8.92
N ASP A 83 -13.15 -1.22 8.56
CA ASP A 83 -13.55 -0.86 7.19
C ASP A 83 -13.33 0.64 6.90
N HIS A 84 -12.63 1.35 7.77
CA HIS A 84 -12.48 2.80 7.70
C HIS A 84 -11.07 3.25 8.11
N VAL A 85 -10.69 4.42 7.64
CA VAL A 85 -9.53 5.18 8.11
C VAL A 85 -9.99 6.48 8.76
N VAL A 86 -9.30 6.87 9.82
CA VAL A 86 -9.54 8.17 10.48
C VAL A 86 -8.37 9.09 10.18
N LEU A 87 -8.66 10.16 9.45
CA LEU A 87 -7.69 11.18 9.09
C LEU A 87 -7.95 12.46 9.87
N THR A 88 -6.89 13.20 10.14
CA THR A 88 -6.98 14.51 10.79
C THR A 88 -6.65 15.60 9.78
N GLY A 89 -7.41 16.68 9.78
CA GLY A 89 -7.20 17.81 8.88
C GLY A 89 -7.51 19.13 9.54
N ALA A 90 -7.18 20.21 8.85
CA ALA A 90 -7.46 21.58 9.28
C ALA A 90 -8.62 22.17 8.47
N LEU A 91 -9.50 22.87 9.17
CA LEU A 91 -10.53 23.71 8.57
C LEU A 91 -9.96 25.10 8.28
N PRO A 92 -10.53 25.87 7.35
CA PRO A 92 -10.14 27.26 7.10
C PRO A 92 -10.27 28.16 8.35
N THR A 93 -11.09 27.78 9.30
CA THR A 93 -11.20 28.46 10.61
C THR A 93 -10.00 28.25 11.52
N GLY A 94 -9.06 27.36 11.13
CA GLY A 94 -7.93 26.95 11.98
C GLY A 94 -8.26 25.78 12.93
N ASP A 95 -9.51 25.36 13.01
CA ASP A 95 -9.90 24.23 13.83
C ASP A 95 -9.41 22.91 13.25
N THR A 96 -9.05 21.98 14.13
CA THR A 96 -8.74 20.61 13.75
C THR A 96 -10.04 19.79 13.62
N ALA A 97 -10.21 19.11 12.51
CA ALA A 97 -11.30 18.17 12.30
C ALA A 97 -10.78 16.76 12.06
N ARG A 98 -11.59 15.75 12.36
CA ARG A 98 -11.36 14.37 12.01
C ARG A 98 -12.38 13.95 10.98
N VAL A 99 -11.93 13.20 9.97
CA VAL A 99 -12.80 12.53 9.03
C VAL A 99 -12.60 11.03 9.15
N ARG A 100 -13.68 10.30 9.32
CA ARG A 100 -13.72 8.85 9.21
C ARG A 100 -14.17 8.54 7.79
N LEU A 101 -13.28 7.95 7.01
CA LEU A 101 -13.55 7.53 5.63
C LEU A 101 -13.76 6.03 5.59
N ALA A 102 -14.88 5.60 5.04
CA ALA A 102 -15.19 4.21 4.72
C ALA A 102 -15.65 4.13 3.26
N PRO A 103 -15.71 2.93 2.63
CA PRO A 103 -16.20 2.80 1.26
C PRO A 103 -17.57 3.45 1.09
N GLY A 104 -17.64 4.49 0.26
CA GLY A 104 -18.89 5.22 -0.03
C GLY A 104 -19.40 6.16 1.07
N SER A 105 -18.65 6.37 2.17
CA SER A 105 -19.06 7.29 3.23
C SER A 105 -17.90 8.10 3.81
N ALA A 106 -18.24 9.31 4.28
CA ALA A 106 -17.33 10.18 5.01
C ALA A 106 -18.07 10.82 6.19
N GLU A 107 -17.58 10.57 7.39
CA GLU A 107 -18.14 11.13 8.63
C GLU A 107 -17.15 12.14 9.21
N PHE A 108 -17.61 13.35 9.45
CA PHE A 108 -16.78 14.40 10.02
C PHE A 108 -17.07 14.60 11.50
N SER A 109 -16.04 14.80 12.29
CA SER A 109 -16.16 15.10 13.72
C SER A 109 -15.12 16.10 14.16
N LEU A 110 -15.44 16.86 15.19
CA LEU A 110 -14.49 17.73 15.87
C LEU A 110 -13.97 17.02 17.13
N PRO A 111 -12.64 16.94 17.32
CA PRO A 111 -12.06 16.39 18.55
C PRO A 111 -12.47 17.18 19.79
N TYR A 112 -12.67 18.48 19.62
CA TYR A 112 -13.05 19.41 20.67
C TYR A 112 -14.31 20.18 20.28
N PRO A 113 -15.51 19.56 20.43
CA PRO A 113 -16.75 20.20 20.01
C PRO A 113 -17.19 21.35 20.93
N VAL A 114 -16.55 21.49 22.07
CA VAL A 114 -16.87 22.50 23.07
C VAL A 114 -15.72 23.50 23.20
N GLU A 115 -15.99 24.77 22.89
CA GLU A 115 -15.07 25.86 23.12
C GLU A 115 -15.20 26.38 24.57
N LYS A 116 -14.07 26.64 25.18
CA LYS A 116 -14.00 27.21 26.53
C LYS A 116 -13.11 28.42 26.53
N ASP A 117 -13.52 29.44 27.26
CA ASP A 117 -12.65 30.55 27.59
C ASP A 117 -11.45 30.05 28.41
N PRO A 118 -10.21 30.33 27.97
CA PRO A 118 -9.02 29.79 28.59
C PRO A 118 -8.77 30.33 30.03
N THR A 119 -9.38 31.49 30.34
CA THR A 119 -9.19 32.14 31.65
C THR A 119 -10.23 31.72 32.67
N SER A 120 -11.49 31.71 32.25
CA SER A 120 -12.61 31.41 33.16
C SER A 120 -13.06 29.94 33.10
N GLY A 121 -12.66 29.18 32.09
CA GLY A 121 -13.09 27.80 31.82
C GLY A 121 -14.56 27.69 31.42
N LEU A 122 -15.25 28.83 31.24
CA LEU A 122 -16.65 28.85 30.79
C LEU A 122 -16.79 28.42 29.34
N VAL A 123 -17.87 27.71 29.02
CA VAL A 123 -18.15 27.31 27.64
C VAL A 123 -18.62 28.55 26.89
N THR A 124 -17.92 28.87 25.81
CA THR A 124 -18.21 30.03 24.93
C THR A 124 -18.85 29.59 23.59
N GLY A 125 -18.74 28.33 23.23
CA GLY A 125 -19.33 27.83 22.01
C GLY A 125 -19.40 26.31 21.95
N VAL A 126 -20.27 25.80 21.05
CA VAL A 126 -20.35 24.39 20.69
C VAL A 126 -20.29 24.30 19.17
N LYS A 127 -19.37 23.50 18.65
CA LYS A 127 -19.20 23.26 17.23
C LYS A 127 -19.58 21.82 16.89
N GLY A 128 -20.12 21.58 15.71
CA GLY A 128 -20.44 20.23 15.23
C GLY A 128 -20.58 20.20 13.71
N PHE A 129 -20.58 19.02 13.14
CA PHE A 129 -20.77 18.78 11.71
C PHE A 129 -21.92 17.84 11.44
N GLY A 130 -22.56 18.04 10.27
CA GLY A 130 -23.59 17.14 9.74
C GLY A 130 -24.88 17.11 10.55
N PRO A 131 -25.76 16.16 10.29
CA PRO A 131 -27.07 16.05 10.93
C PRO A 131 -27.00 15.88 12.44
N ASP A 132 -25.93 15.25 12.95
CA ASP A 132 -25.75 14.99 14.39
C ASP A 132 -25.25 16.21 15.16
N ALA A 133 -24.80 17.26 14.46
CA ALA A 133 -24.32 18.49 15.08
C ALA A 133 -25.35 19.15 15.99
N LYS A 134 -26.62 19.13 15.55
CA LYS A 134 -27.72 19.67 16.32
C LYS A 134 -27.98 18.84 17.59
N GLU A 135 -27.97 17.50 17.46
CA GLU A 135 -28.16 16.62 18.61
C GLU A 135 -27.05 16.76 19.63
N LEU A 136 -25.80 16.88 19.16
CA LEU A 136 -24.63 17.13 20.00
C LEU A 136 -24.76 18.48 20.74
N ALA A 137 -25.13 19.55 20.03
CA ALA A 137 -25.35 20.86 20.62
C ALA A 137 -26.45 20.81 21.69
N ASP A 138 -27.59 20.22 21.38
CA ASP A 138 -28.71 20.06 22.31
C ASP A 138 -28.32 19.26 23.56
N LYS A 139 -27.51 18.23 23.41
CA LYS A 139 -26.99 17.41 24.54
C LYS A 139 -26.06 18.19 25.44
N VAL A 140 -25.17 19.01 24.86
CA VAL A 140 -24.27 19.89 25.62
C VAL A 140 -25.06 20.97 26.33
N LEU A 141 -26.00 21.64 25.64
CA LEU A 141 -26.87 22.68 26.20
C LEU A 141 -27.68 22.17 27.40
N LYS A 142 -28.37 21.03 27.24
CA LYS A 142 -29.10 20.38 28.35
C LYS A 142 -28.17 20.01 29.53
N GLY A 143 -26.93 19.62 29.27
CA GLY A 143 -25.94 19.36 30.31
C GLY A 143 -25.55 20.60 31.08
N MET A 144 -25.50 21.76 30.43
CA MET A 144 -25.19 23.06 31.03
C MET A 144 -26.36 23.58 31.82
N GLU A 145 -27.56 23.52 31.32
CA GLU A 145 -28.81 23.93 32.05
C GLU A 145 -28.96 23.13 33.33
N LYS A 146 -28.71 21.82 33.32
CA LYS A 146 -28.71 20.98 34.53
C LYS A 146 -27.72 21.44 35.61
N ARG A 147 -26.67 22.15 35.20
CA ARG A 147 -25.66 22.73 36.12
C ARG A 147 -25.99 24.17 36.51
N GLY A 148 -27.18 24.66 36.14
CA GLY A 148 -27.62 26.03 36.49
C GLY A 148 -26.96 27.12 35.64
N LEU A 149 -26.31 26.77 34.53
CA LEU A 149 -25.72 27.74 33.63
C LEU A 149 -26.77 28.25 32.63
N LYS A 150 -26.90 29.59 32.54
CA LYS A 150 -27.74 30.21 31.51
C LYS A 150 -26.99 30.20 30.21
N VAL A 151 -27.57 29.58 29.17
CA VAL A 151 -27.00 29.49 27.85
C VAL A 151 -27.81 30.31 26.88
N GLN A 152 -27.14 31.14 26.08
CA GLN A 152 -27.75 31.85 24.97
C GLN A 152 -27.32 31.13 23.67
N ALA A 153 -28.25 30.44 23.03
CA ALA A 153 -27.96 29.80 21.74
C ALA A 153 -28.06 30.87 20.63
N SER A 154 -27.04 30.91 19.77
CA SER A 154 -27.10 31.61 18.49
C SER A 154 -27.59 30.65 17.41
N GLU A 155 -28.12 31.20 16.31
CA GLU A 155 -28.46 30.37 15.16
C GLU A 155 -27.23 29.64 14.59
N PRO A 156 -27.35 28.35 14.24
CA PRO A 156 -26.28 27.62 13.60
C PRO A 156 -25.84 28.29 12.31
N GLN A 157 -24.56 28.57 12.19
CA GLN A 157 -23.99 29.06 10.94
C GLN A 157 -23.39 27.89 10.15
N PRO A 158 -23.80 27.68 8.89
CA PRO A 158 -23.19 26.65 8.07
C PRO A 158 -21.74 27.03 7.77
N ILE A 159 -20.83 26.09 7.97
CA ILE A 159 -19.43 26.21 7.54
C ILE A 159 -19.35 25.51 6.16
N ASP A 160 -19.44 26.29 5.10
CA ASP A 160 -19.20 25.80 3.73
C ASP A 160 -17.71 25.94 3.41
N SER A 161 -16.93 24.94 3.79
CA SER A 161 -15.48 25.00 3.59
C SER A 161 -14.86 23.61 3.49
N ALA A 162 -13.89 23.49 2.57
CA ALA A 162 -13.12 22.28 2.37
C ALA A 162 -12.16 22.03 3.55
N MET A 163 -12.11 20.81 4.06
CA MET A 163 -11.09 20.39 5.00
C MET A 163 -9.79 20.06 4.25
N LYS A 164 -8.67 20.61 4.70
CA LYS A 164 -7.35 20.29 4.19
C LYS A 164 -6.76 19.13 5.00
N ILE A 165 -6.52 18.01 4.33
CA ILE A 165 -5.84 16.84 4.88
C ILE A 165 -4.43 16.81 4.28
N SER A 166 -3.41 16.71 5.11
CA SER A 166 -2.03 16.46 4.68
C SER A 166 -1.68 15.03 5.03
N LEU A 167 -1.31 14.25 4.03
CA LEU A 167 -0.90 12.85 4.19
C LEU A 167 0.60 12.77 4.00
N GLU A 168 1.29 12.14 4.94
CA GLU A 168 2.72 11.89 4.84
C GLU A 168 2.98 10.44 4.44
N MET A 169 3.98 10.26 3.57
CA MET A 169 4.46 8.96 3.14
C MET A 169 5.97 9.01 2.96
N ASP A 170 6.65 8.03 3.53
CA ASP A 170 8.07 7.79 3.27
C ASP A 170 8.21 7.08 1.90
N LEU A 171 8.60 7.85 0.89
CA LEU A 171 8.78 7.34 -0.48
C LEU A 171 9.97 6.38 -0.59
N ASN A 172 10.99 6.51 0.24
CA ASN A 172 12.13 5.60 0.26
C ASN A 172 11.72 4.25 0.86
N LEU A 173 10.92 4.27 1.91
CA LEU A 173 10.34 3.06 2.49
C LEU A 173 9.39 2.37 1.49
N LEU A 174 8.54 3.15 0.79
CA LEU A 174 7.67 2.62 -0.27
C LEU A 174 8.50 1.97 -1.38
N LEU A 175 9.56 2.62 -1.84
CA LEU A 175 10.44 2.09 -2.88
C LEU A 175 11.10 0.77 -2.44
N ARG A 176 11.57 0.70 -1.19
CA ARG A 176 12.13 -0.52 -0.60
C ARG A 176 11.09 -1.65 -0.51
N PHE A 177 9.86 -1.33 -0.12
CA PHE A 177 8.73 -2.25 -0.06
C PHE A 177 8.39 -2.81 -1.47
N MET A 178 8.29 -1.94 -2.47
CA MET A 178 8.02 -2.36 -3.86
C MET A 178 9.21 -3.16 -4.45
N CYS A 179 10.45 -2.82 -4.08
CA CYS A 179 11.65 -3.56 -4.47
C CYS A 179 11.64 -4.99 -3.92
N ARG A 180 11.25 -5.18 -2.65
CA ARG A 180 11.05 -6.52 -2.07
C ARG A 180 9.96 -7.29 -2.82
N THR A 181 8.82 -6.66 -3.07
CA THR A 181 7.72 -7.29 -3.83
C THR A 181 8.18 -7.73 -5.21
N ALA A 182 8.93 -6.88 -5.93
CA ALA A 182 9.51 -7.21 -7.24
C ALA A 182 10.48 -8.40 -7.16
N TYR A 183 11.33 -8.44 -6.14
CA TYR A 183 12.24 -9.56 -5.92
C TYR A 183 11.50 -10.88 -5.65
N LEU A 184 10.54 -10.88 -4.71
CA LEU A 184 9.78 -12.08 -4.39
C LEU A 184 8.97 -12.57 -5.59
N MET A 185 8.46 -11.64 -6.42
CA MET A 185 7.82 -11.96 -7.68
C MET A 185 8.79 -12.63 -8.66
N THR A 186 10.04 -12.14 -8.75
CA THR A 186 11.09 -12.73 -9.57
C THR A 186 11.45 -14.14 -9.08
N VAL A 187 11.56 -14.34 -7.76
CA VAL A 187 11.78 -15.66 -7.17
C VAL A 187 10.62 -16.61 -7.45
N ALA A 188 9.39 -16.14 -7.32
CA ALA A 188 8.22 -16.94 -7.64
C ALA A 188 8.14 -17.36 -9.13
N THR A 189 8.78 -16.58 -10.01
CA THR A 189 8.82 -16.84 -11.46
C THR A 189 9.98 -17.76 -11.86
N LEU A 190 11.18 -17.54 -11.30
CA LEU A 190 12.42 -18.15 -11.72
C LEU A 190 13.01 -19.15 -10.71
N GLY A 191 12.41 -19.29 -9.53
CA GLY A 191 12.89 -20.16 -8.48
C GLY A 191 14.31 -19.83 -8.01
N ASP A 192 15.11 -20.88 -7.80
CA ASP A 192 16.49 -20.78 -7.32
C ASP A 192 17.41 -19.98 -8.25
N THR A 193 17.13 -19.95 -9.54
CA THR A 193 17.89 -19.15 -10.51
C THR A 193 17.83 -17.66 -10.17
N ALA A 194 16.67 -17.15 -9.74
CA ALA A 194 16.58 -15.77 -9.25
C ALA A 194 17.45 -15.54 -8.02
N ILE A 195 17.41 -16.48 -7.07
CA ILE A 195 18.08 -16.35 -5.77
C ILE A 195 19.60 -16.38 -5.91
N THR A 196 20.13 -17.30 -6.71
CA THR A 196 21.60 -17.51 -6.89
C THR A 196 22.24 -16.53 -7.85
N SER A 197 21.44 -15.78 -8.63
CA SER A 197 21.95 -14.84 -9.61
C SER A 197 22.53 -13.57 -8.97
N GLN A 198 23.38 -12.86 -9.74
CA GLN A 198 23.83 -11.52 -9.38
C GLN A 198 22.65 -10.55 -9.19
N SER A 199 21.60 -10.70 -9.97
CA SER A 199 20.37 -9.91 -9.82
C SER A 199 19.71 -10.15 -8.47
N GLY A 200 19.62 -11.39 -8.00
CA GLY A 200 19.13 -11.75 -6.68
C GLY A 200 19.98 -11.16 -5.54
N GLU A 201 21.31 -11.19 -5.68
CA GLU A 201 22.21 -10.55 -4.72
C GLU A 201 21.97 -9.04 -4.63
N ARG A 202 21.82 -8.35 -5.76
CA ARG A 202 21.49 -6.92 -5.83
C ARG A 202 20.15 -6.61 -5.16
N TYR A 203 19.13 -7.40 -5.39
CA TYR A 203 17.84 -7.25 -4.72
C TYR A 203 17.97 -7.41 -3.20
N ARG A 204 18.65 -8.44 -2.72
CA ARG A 204 18.88 -8.62 -1.27
C ARG A 204 19.65 -7.45 -0.67
N HIS A 205 20.65 -6.93 -1.38
CA HIS A 205 21.36 -5.72 -0.96
C HIS A 205 20.42 -4.53 -0.85
N ALA A 206 19.60 -4.25 -1.88
CA ALA A 206 18.63 -3.16 -1.90
C ALA A 206 17.60 -3.29 -0.77
N ILE A 207 17.05 -4.49 -0.56
CA ILE A 207 16.05 -4.75 0.50
C ILE A 207 16.64 -4.50 1.90
N ASN A 208 17.92 -4.73 2.11
CA ASN A 208 18.61 -4.50 3.37
C ASN A 208 19.13 -3.05 3.54
N THR A 209 19.03 -2.22 2.51
CA THR A 209 19.47 -0.82 2.56
C THR A 209 18.40 0.05 3.19
N VAL A 210 18.69 0.61 4.37
CA VAL A 210 17.80 1.59 5.02
C VAL A 210 17.93 2.93 4.28
N GLY A 211 16.79 3.60 4.05
CA GLY A 211 16.76 4.85 3.29
C GLY A 211 17.05 4.67 1.80
N LEU A 212 16.65 3.52 1.23
CA LEU A 212 16.83 3.20 -0.18
C LEU A 212 16.27 4.30 -1.08
N THR A 213 17.14 4.90 -1.88
CA THR A 213 16.76 5.91 -2.89
C THR A 213 16.84 5.32 -4.29
N ARG A 214 16.33 6.08 -5.28
CA ARG A 214 16.51 5.75 -6.70
C ARG A 214 17.98 5.67 -7.09
N ASP A 215 18.78 6.63 -6.64
CA ASP A 215 20.20 6.67 -6.99
C ASP A 215 20.95 5.48 -6.41
N THR A 216 20.66 5.12 -5.16
CA THR A 216 21.20 3.91 -4.52
C THR A 216 20.83 2.63 -5.29
N LEU A 217 19.60 2.51 -5.80
CA LEU A 217 19.21 1.36 -6.64
C LEU A 217 20.05 1.28 -7.91
N ILE A 218 20.28 2.42 -8.57
CA ILE A 218 21.12 2.49 -9.79
C ILE A 218 22.57 2.09 -9.47
N GLU A 219 23.13 2.59 -8.36
CA GLU A 219 24.48 2.24 -7.91
C GLU A 219 24.62 0.74 -7.59
N ILE A 220 23.61 0.12 -7.01
CA ILE A 220 23.54 -1.33 -6.77
C ILE A 220 23.42 -2.10 -8.10
N GLY A 221 23.04 -1.43 -9.19
CA GLY A 221 22.85 -2.02 -10.51
C GLY A 221 21.43 -2.55 -10.75
N ILE A 222 20.45 -1.98 -10.08
CA ILE A 222 19.03 -2.14 -10.37
C ILE A 222 18.56 -0.87 -11.05
N GLY A 223 18.40 -0.94 -12.38
CA GLY A 223 17.80 0.13 -13.16
C GLY A 223 16.27 0.20 -12.96
N GLY A 224 15.65 1.23 -13.51
CA GLY A 224 14.18 1.25 -13.56
C GLY A 224 13.55 2.62 -13.60
N LEU A 225 12.21 2.58 -13.55
CA LEU A 225 11.34 3.76 -13.45
C LEU A 225 10.56 3.63 -12.14
N PHE A 226 10.67 4.62 -11.28
CA PHE A 226 10.14 4.56 -9.93
C PHE A 226 9.18 5.71 -9.68
N LEU A 227 7.96 5.37 -9.23
CA LEU A 227 6.95 6.29 -8.71
C LEU A 227 6.52 7.41 -9.69
N ASP A 228 6.69 7.20 -11.00
CA ASP A 228 6.29 8.16 -12.04
C ASP A 228 5.33 7.50 -13.05
N PRO A 229 4.03 7.38 -12.72
CA PRO A 229 3.05 6.69 -13.56
C PRO A 229 2.95 7.24 -15.00
N PRO A 230 2.98 8.58 -15.23
CA PRO A 230 2.83 9.12 -16.57
C PRO A 230 3.97 8.74 -17.53
N ARG A 231 5.13 8.39 -16.98
CA ARG A 231 6.33 8.03 -17.77
C ARG A 231 6.60 6.54 -17.84
N HIS A 232 5.73 5.72 -17.22
CA HIS A 232 5.89 4.27 -17.29
C HIS A 232 5.69 3.78 -18.73
N PRO A 233 6.69 3.08 -19.32
CA PRO A 233 6.61 2.64 -20.72
C PRO A 233 5.56 1.54 -20.90
N ILE A 234 5.29 0.76 -19.85
CA ILE A 234 4.32 -0.32 -19.87
C ILE A 234 3.27 -0.05 -18.79
N GLN A 235 2.03 0.05 -19.20
CA GLN A 235 0.89 0.19 -18.31
C GLN A 235 -0.08 -0.95 -18.56
N PHE A 236 -0.12 -1.90 -17.64
CA PHE A 236 -1.11 -2.96 -17.67
C PHE A 236 -2.46 -2.42 -17.20
N ALA A 237 -3.48 -2.59 -18.03
CA ALA A 237 -4.85 -2.23 -17.65
C ALA A 237 -5.39 -3.27 -16.67
N ASN A 238 -5.25 -2.99 -15.36
CA ASN A 238 -5.87 -3.83 -14.35
C ASN A 238 -7.40 -3.74 -14.48
N PRO A 239 -8.12 -4.86 -14.60
CA PRO A 239 -9.58 -4.86 -14.68
C PRO A 239 -10.27 -4.45 -13.38
N HIS A 240 -9.54 -4.44 -12.26
CA HIS A 240 -10.06 -4.11 -10.94
C HIS A 240 -9.72 -2.67 -10.57
N HIS A 241 -10.72 -1.89 -10.20
CA HIS A 241 -10.51 -0.53 -9.73
C HIS A 241 -9.70 -0.53 -8.43
N GLY A 242 -8.64 0.28 -8.37
CA GLY A 242 -7.74 0.27 -7.22
C GLY A 242 -6.99 -1.06 -7.02
N GLY A 243 -6.89 -1.88 -8.05
CA GLY A 243 -6.22 -3.18 -7.99
C GLY A 243 -4.69 -3.08 -7.98
N HIS A 244 -4.05 -4.19 -7.61
CA HIS A 244 -2.61 -4.33 -7.75
C HIS A 244 -2.25 -5.07 -9.02
N THR A 245 -1.15 -4.67 -9.65
CA THR A 245 -0.57 -5.39 -10.79
C THR A 245 0.88 -5.74 -10.46
N LEU A 246 1.20 -7.02 -10.56
CA LEU A 246 2.55 -7.52 -10.42
C LEU A 246 2.93 -8.24 -11.70
N ALA A 247 4.06 -7.87 -12.30
CA ALA A 247 4.54 -8.54 -13.50
C ALA A 247 6.04 -8.83 -13.42
N CYS A 248 6.43 -9.96 -13.99
CA CYS A 248 7.81 -10.33 -14.18
C CYS A 248 7.98 -10.73 -15.65
N VAL A 249 8.73 -9.92 -16.39
CA VAL A 249 8.80 -9.99 -17.87
C VAL A 249 10.25 -10.04 -18.32
N PRO A 250 10.69 -11.13 -18.96
CA PRO A 250 11.96 -11.14 -19.67
C PRO A 250 11.87 -10.26 -20.92
N LEU A 251 12.84 -9.37 -21.13
CA LEU A 251 12.87 -8.45 -22.26
C LEU A 251 14.32 -8.19 -22.68
N ALA A 252 14.73 -8.67 -23.85
CA ALA A 252 16.02 -8.38 -24.45
C ALA A 252 17.22 -8.60 -23.54
N GLY A 253 17.29 -9.74 -22.86
CA GLY A 253 18.38 -10.09 -21.93
C GLY A 253 18.27 -9.39 -20.56
N MET A 254 17.19 -8.67 -20.32
CA MET A 254 16.84 -8.05 -19.02
C MET A 254 15.64 -8.76 -18.40
N MET A 255 15.52 -8.63 -17.09
CA MET A 255 14.32 -8.97 -16.34
C MET A 255 13.68 -7.68 -15.84
N VAL A 256 12.42 -7.45 -16.22
CA VAL A 256 11.62 -6.32 -15.77
C VAL A 256 10.58 -6.81 -14.78
N SER A 257 10.75 -6.44 -13.52
CA SER A 257 9.76 -6.72 -12.47
C SER A 257 8.97 -5.44 -12.20
N HIS A 258 7.68 -5.47 -12.54
CA HIS A 258 6.79 -4.33 -12.45
C HIS A 258 5.81 -4.50 -11.29
N VAL A 259 5.70 -3.48 -10.46
CA VAL A 259 4.83 -3.44 -9.29
C VAL A 259 3.94 -2.21 -9.37
N VAL A 260 2.64 -2.41 -9.32
CA VAL A 260 1.64 -1.36 -9.19
C VAL A 260 0.82 -1.60 -7.94
N LEU A 261 0.75 -0.63 -7.07
CA LEU A 261 -0.07 -0.66 -5.87
C LEU A 261 -1.28 0.25 -6.03
N PHE A 262 -2.47 -0.31 -5.85
CA PHE A 262 -3.77 0.39 -5.94
C PHE A 262 -3.99 1.18 -7.25
N GLY A 263 -3.26 0.86 -8.32
CA GLY A 263 -3.28 1.64 -9.56
C GLY A 263 -2.65 3.03 -9.45
N VAL A 264 -2.02 3.37 -8.32
CA VAL A 264 -1.48 4.70 -8.01
C VAL A 264 0.04 4.72 -8.00
N PHE A 265 0.66 3.78 -7.28
CA PHE A 265 2.12 3.73 -7.19
C PHE A 265 2.67 2.72 -8.17
N HIS A 266 3.55 3.16 -9.06
CA HIS A 266 4.15 2.36 -10.10
C HIS A 266 5.66 2.31 -9.93
N ALA A 267 6.24 1.12 -9.98
CA ALA A 267 7.69 0.95 -10.04
C ALA A 267 8.03 -0.23 -10.97
N SER A 268 9.06 -0.04 -11.79
CA SER A 268 9.67 -1.11 -12.57
C SER A 268 11.12 -1.24 -12.15
N PHE A 269 11.52 -2.45 -11.83
CA PHE A 269 12.88 -2.80 -11.45
C PHE A 269 13.48 -3.62 -12.58
N ILE A 270 14.59 -3.13 -13.14
CA ILE A 270 15.26 -3.71 -14.30
C ILE A 270 16.60 -4.26 -13.86
N THR A 271 16.79 -5.55 -14.05
CA THR A 271 18.05 -6.26 -13.77
C THR A 271 18.46 -7.10 -14.98
N ALA A 272 19.67 -7.62 -14.98
CA ALA A 272 20.06 -8.62 -15.96
C ALA A 272 19.18 -9.87 -15.84
N ASN A 273 18.76 -10.46 -16.97
CA ASN A 273 18.03 -11.71 -16.95
C ASN A 273 18.96 -12.83 -16.44
N PRO A 274 18.61 -13.52 -15.35
CA PRO A 274 19.43 -14.59 -14.82
C PRO A 274 19.37 -15.90 -15.65
N CYS A 275 18.38 -16.03 -16.53
CA CYS A 275 18.23 -17.19 -17.40
C CYS A 275 19.04 -17.04 -18.68
N ARG A 276 19.46 -18.17 -19.27
CA ARG A 276 20.00 -18.20 -20.63
C ARG A 276 18.85 -18.01 -21.63
N GLU A 277 19.14 -17.44 -22.80
CA GLU A 277 18.11 -17.19 -23.84
C GLU A 277 17.26 -18.42 -24.19
N ALA A 278 17.86 -19.62 -24.15
CA ALA A 278 17.15 -20.88 -24.41
C ALA A 278 16.20 -21.34 -23.28
N GLU A 279 16.30 -20.71 -22.11
CA GLU A 279 15.56 -21.04 -20.88
C GLU A 279 14.69 -19.86 -20.43
N GLU A 280 14.46 -18.87 -21.31
CA GLU A 280 13.67 -17.70 -20.93
C GLU A 280 12.26 -18.13 -20.47
N PRO A 281 11.89 -17.78 -19.23
CA PRO A 281 10.59 -18.13 -18.73
C PRO A 281 9.52 -17.31 -19.43
N ASN A 282 8.31 -17.83 -19.44
CA ASN A 282 7.16 -17.04 -19.86
C ASN A 282 7.00 -15.84 -18.93
N SER A 283 6.64 -14.71 -19.51
CA SER A 283 6.24 -13.55 -18.72
C SER A 283 5.03 -13.88 -17.85
N LEU A 284 5.04 -13.45 -16.61
CA LEU A 284 3.92 -13.61 -15.69
C LEU A 284 3.37 -12.24 -15.30
N VAL A 285 2.05 -12.12 -15.39
CA VAL A 285 1.31 -10.93 -14.97
C VAL A 285 0.21 -11.36 -14.01
N PHE A 286 0.13 -10.71 -12.86
CA PHE A 286 -0.92 -10.94 -11.88
C PHE A 286 -1.73 -9.67 -11.69
N PHE A 287 -3.04 -9.80 -11.78
CA PHE A 287 -4.02 -8.78 -11.42
C PHE A 287 -4.69 -9.19 -10.12
N ILE A 288 -4.60 -8.36 -9.12
CA ILE A 288 -5.16 -8.62 -7.80
C ILE A 288 -6.27 -7.61 -7.52
N ASP A 289 -7.44 -8.12 -7.18
CA ASP A 289 -8.54 -7.34 -6.63
C ASP A 289 -8.41 -7.30 -5.10
N PRO A 290 -8.05 -6.15 -4.51
CA PRO A 290 -7.85 -6.07 -3.08
C PRO A 290 -9.13 -6.24 -2.27
N ALA A 291 -10.29 -5.89 -2.80
CA ALA A 291 -11.57 -6.02 -2.10
C ALA A 291 -11.98 -7.49 -1.91
N THR A 292 -11.88 -8.27 -2.97
CA THR A 292 -12.29 -9.69 -2.97
C THR A 292 -11.15 -10.66 -2.70
N LYS A 293 -9.89 -10.16 -2.68
CA LYS A 293 -8.66 -10.96 -2.63
C LYS A 293 -8.55 -11.95 -3.79
N ALA A 294 -9.22 -11.67 -4.89
CA ALA A 294 -9.10 -12.46 -6.10
C ALA A 294 -7.78 -12.13 -6.80
N CYS A 295 -7.14 -13.16 -7.36
CA CYS A 295 -5.91 -13.00 -8.11
C CYS A 295 -6.06 -13.73 -9.45
N THR A 296 -5.88 -13.02 -10.54
CA THR A 296 -5.88 -13.57 -11.91
C THR A 296 -4.45 -13.57 -12.43
N ARG A 297 -4.02 -14.71 -12.94
CA ARG A 297 -2.74 -14.88 -13.62
C ARG A 297 -2.94 -14.76 -15.12
N SER A 298 -2.05 -14.02 -15.77
CA SER A 298 -1.97 -13.88 -17.22
C SER A 298 -0.50 -13.91 -17.66
N ASP A 299 -0.26 -13.80 -18.95
CA ASP A 299 1.07 -13.60 -19.52
C ASP A 299 1.08 -12.36 -20.43
N LEU A 300 2.27 -11.83 -20.74
CA LEU A 300 2.41 -10.60 -21.51
C LEU A 300 1.79 -10.74 -22.92
N LEU A 301 1.94 -11.89 -23.57
CA LEU A 301 1.42 -12.08 -24.94
C LEU A 301 -0.11 -12.06 -24.93
N SER A 302 -0.73 -12.71 -23.95
CA SER A 302 -2.18 -12.67 -23.76
C SER A 302 -2.68 -11.24 -23.47
N GLU A 303 -1.95 -10.48 -22.66
CA GLU A 303 -2.31 -9.09 -22.35
C GLU A 303 -2.13 -8.16 -23.57
N LEU A 304 -1.08 -8.36 -24.38
CA LEU A 304 -0.91 -7.65 -25.65
C LEU A 304 -2.03 -7.97 -26.63
N ALA A 305 -2.36 -9.25 -26.78
CA ALA A 305 -3.45 -9.69 -27.65
C ALA A 305 -4.81 -9.13 -27.22
N ALA A 306 -5.04 -9.00 -25.92
CA ALA A 306 -6.25 -8.41 -25.36
C ALA A 306 -6.26 -6.87 -25.44
N SER A 307 -5.23 -6.23 -26.00
CA SER A 307 -5.06 -4.76 -26.06
C SER A 307 -5.09 -4.09 -24.69
N ARG A 308 -4.70 -4.81 -23.66
CA ARG A 308 -4.66 -4.33 -22.27
C ARG A 308 -3.31 -3.72 -21.88
N VAL A 309 -2.32 -3.82 -22.74
CA VAL A 309 -1.00 -3.19 -22.53
C VAL A 309 -0.95 -1.92 -23.36
N LYS A 310 -0.64 -0.82 -22.69
CA LYS A 310 -0.39 0.46 -23.34
C LYS A 310 1.10 0.76 -23.25
N PHE A 311 1.74 0.96 -24.38
CA PHE A 311 3.08 1.51 -24.41
C PHE A 311 2.95 3.03 -24.42
N ALA A 312 3.61 3.71 -23.47
CA ALA A 312 3.70 5.16 -23.50
C ALA A 312 4.42 5.55 -24.79
N GLY A 313 3.72 6.22 -25.67
CA GLY A 313 4.32 6.75 -26.89
C GLY A 313 5.50 7.67 -26.55
N THR A 314 6.55 7.53 -27.28
CA THR A 314 7.77 8.35 -27.22
C THR A 314 7.47 9.82 -27.48
#